data_f3800974030e53168133b01190970b8d
#
_entry.id   f3800974030e53168133b01190970b8d
#
_cell.length_a   1.000
_cell.length_b   1.000
_cell.length_c   1.000
_cell.angle_alpha   90.00
_cell.angle_beta   90.00
_cell.angle_gamma   90.00
#
_symmetry.space_group_name_H-M   'P 1'
#
loop_
_entity.id
_entity.type
_entity.pdbx_description
1 polymer ?
#
loop_
_entity_poly.entity_id
_entity_poly.type
_entity_poly.pdbx_seq_one_letter_code
_entity_poly.pdbx_strand_id
1 'polypeptide(L)'
;SKLTTADLQLNKIKNVQYVREQGSITEMFDIIFLSYNEPKAAERFEKLQQRVSELATVSKRKPNLIWIKDIDGIFNAHQHASNRVTSNMFWVVDGDADVLDSFDFSYMPDVYDEEVVHVWNSMNLINGLEYGYGGVKLFPTQMVRDATTWGLDFTTGLSSRFKAIPELSCYTRFNTDAYSAWRSAFRECVKLSLNDDIESKERLDAWLNPNPDADFKDDAKAGAEQAVAFAKENKDNAEVLLNINNFDWLKIQYEQDNT
;
A
#
# COMPACT_ATOMS: atom_id res chain seq x y z
N SER A 1 -18.19 -15.90 40.13
CA SER A 1 -17.54 -14.62 39.98
C SER A 1 -17.61 -14.20 38.52
N LYS A 2 -18.16 -13.01 38.23
CA LYS A 2 -18.22 -12.50 36.87
C LYS A 2 -16.82 -12.00 36.49
N LEU A 3 -16.27 -12.50 35.39
CA LEU A 3 -15.04 -12.00 34.80
C LEU A 3 -15.17 -10.52 34.46
N THR A 4 -14.20 -9.71 34.82
CA THR A 4 -14.16 -8.29 34.48
C THR A 4 -13.75 -8.09 33.03
N THR A 5 -14.03 -6.91 32.46
CA THR A 5 -13.61 -6.54 31.10
C THR A 5 -12.08 -6.60 30.95
N ALA A 6 -11.35 -6.30 32.02
CA ALA A 6 -9.89 -6.42 32.08
C ALA A 6 -9.43 -7.88 32.01
N ASP A 7 -10.12 -8.79 32.69
CA ASP A 7 -9.82 -10.24 32.66
C ASP A 7 -10.08 -10.84 31.26
N LEU A 8 -11.11 -10.35 30.57
CA LEU A 8 -11.41 -10.76 29.19
C LEU A 8 -10.37 -10.25 28.20
N GLN A 9 -9.87 -9.01 28.37
CA GLN A 9 -8.79 -8.48 27.56
C GLN A 9 -7.46 -9.19 27.84
N LEU A 10 -7.15 -9.47 29.10
CA LEU A 10 -5.93 -10.19 29.49
C LEU A 10 -5.94 -11.63 28.96
N ASN A 11 -7.10 -12.29 29.00
CA ASN A 11 -7.27 -13.63 28.42
C ASN A 11 -7.18 -13.61 26.89
N LYS A 12 -7.64 -12.56 26.23
CA LYS A 12 -7.49 -12.38 24.78
C LYS A 12 -6.02 -12.19 24.39
N ILE A 13 -5.28 -11.38 25.16
CA ILE A 13 -3.84 -11.15 24.96
C ILE A 13 -3.05 -12.44 25.25
N LYS A 14 -3.37 -13.15 26.33
CA LYS A 14 -2.73 -14.43 26.65
C LYS A 14 -3.03 -15.53 25.62
N ASN A 15 -4.25 -15.58 25.07
CA ASN A 15 -4.57 -16.52 24.01
C ASN A 15 -3.84 -16.19 22.69
N VAL A 16 -3.68 -14.92 22.35
CA VAL A 16 -2.89 -14.50 21.19
C VAL A 16 -1.41 -14.82 21.38
N GLN A 17 -0.87 -14.59 22.58
CA GLN A 17 0.50 -14.93 22.94
C GLN A 17 0.71 -16.44 23.01
N TYR A 18 -0.23 -17.19 23.57
CA TYR A 18 -0.20 -18.65 23.66
C TYR A 18 -0.28 -19.31 22.26
N VAL A 19 -1.04 -18.76 21.35
CA VAL A 19 -1.08 -19.22 19.95
C VAL A 19 0.24 -18.90 19.22
N ARG A 20 0.92 -17.80 19.56
CA ARG A 20 2.25 -17.45 19.06
C ARG A 20 3.36 -18.34 19.68
N GLU A 21 3.27 -18.65 20.97
CA GLU A 21 4.28 -19.45 21.69
C GLU A 21 4.16 -20.97 21.44
N GLN A 22 2.99 -21.47 21.10
CA GLN A 22 2.81 -22.89 20.75
C GLN A 22 3.27 -23.23 19.34
N GLY A 23 3.91 -22.29 18.62
CA GLY A 23 4.44 -22.57 17.29
C GLY A 23 3.39 -23.22 16.40
N SER A 24 2.15 -22.71 16.44
CA SER A 24 1.20 -23.05 15.40
C SER A 24 1.81 -22.48 14.13
N ILE A 25 2.46 -23.36 13.42
CA ILE A 25 3.08 -23.19 12.16
C ILE A 25 1.97 -22.64 11.28
N THR A 26 1.88 -21.33 11.18
CA THR A 26 0.92 -20.62 10.39
C THR A 26 1.16 -20.97 8.93
N GLU A 27 0.12 -21.37 8.24
CA GLU A 27 0.17 -21.47 6.79
C GLU A 27 0.33 -20.06 6.23
N MET A 28 1.49 -19.75 5.67
CA MET A 28 1.70 -18.47 5.02
C MET A 28 0.93 -18.43 3.71
N PHE A 29 0.24 -17.31 3.45
CA PHE A 29 -0.39 -17.04 2.16
C PHE A 29 0.66 -16.74 1.09
N ASP A 30 0.31 -16.99 -0.17
CA ASP A 30 1.15 -16.63 -1.30
C ASP A 30 1.36 -15.12 -1.36
N ILE A 31 2.51 -14.70 -1.88
CA ILE A 31 2.94 -13.31 -1.91
C ILE A 31 3.17 -12.91 -3.37
N ILE A 32 2.52 -11.84 -3.77
CA ILE A 32 2.70 -11.16 -5.04
C ILE A 32 3.53 -9.91 -4.81
N PHE A 33 4.64 -9.77 -5.54
CA PHE A 33 5.34 -8.52 -5.70
C PHE A 33 4.89 -7.89 -7.00
N LEU A 34 4.21 -6.73 -6.92
CA LEU A 34 3.58 -6.06 -8.04
C LEU A 34 4.33 -4.79 -8.40
N SER A 35 4.89 -4.71 -9.60
CA SER A 35 5.65 -3.54 -10.03
C SER A 35 5.24 -3.03 -11.41
N TYR A 36 5.43 -1.71 -11.59
CA TYR A 36 5.17 -0.94 -12.80
C TYR A 36 6.42 -0.16 -13.19
N ASN A 37 7.56 -0.84 -13.27
CA ASN A 37 8.83 -0.22 -13.61
C ASN A 37 9.37 0.79 -12.58
N GLU A 38 9.06 0.59 -11.29
CA GLU A 38 9.62 1.42 -10.23
C GLU A 38 11.14 1.25 -10.15
N PRO A 39 11.89 2.36 -9.94
CA PRO A 39 13.32 2.28 -9.69
C PRO A 39 13.63 1.35 -8.51
N LYS A 40 14.64 0.51 -8.63
CA LYS A 40 15.07 -0.46 -7.61
C LYS A 40 14.07 -1.57 -7.25
N ALA A 41 13.04 -1.80 -8.08
CA ALA A 41 12.10 -2.90 -7.84
C ALA A 41 12.80 -4.27 -7.77
N ALA A 42 13.83 -4.49 -8.60
CA ALA A 42 14.62 -5.73 -8.59
C ALA A 42 15.34 -5.94 -7.24
N GLU A 43 15.98 -4.91 -6.69
CA GLU A 43 16.67 -4.97 -5.40
C GLU A 43 15.67 -5.29 -4.27
N ARG A 44 14.48 -4.68 -4.30
CA ARG A 44 13.41 -4.94 -3.32
C ARG A 44 12.85 -6.35 -3.45
N PHE A 45 12.71 -6.84 -4.66
CA PHE A 45 12.27 -8.22 -4.88
C PHE A 45 13.30 -9.23 -4.34
N GLU A 46 14.59 -9.04 -4.59
CA GLU A 46 15.65 -9.90 -4.04
C GLU A 46 15.64 -9.90 -2.51
N LYS A 47 15.52 -8.74 -1.88
CA LYS A 47 15.41 -8.60 -0.42
C LYS A 47 14.18 -9.34 0.11
N LEU A 48 13.03 -9.17 -0.55
CA LEU A 48 11.80 -9.86 -0.19
C LEU A 48 11.94 -11.39 -0.35
N GLN A 49 12.58 -11.85 -1.43
CA GLN A 49 12.83 -13.27 -1.69
C GLN A 49 13.70 -13.90 -0.60
N GLN A 50 14.76 -13.22 -0.17
CA GLN A 50 15.59 -13.67 0.94
C GLN A 50 14.75 -13.76 2.22
N ARG A 51 13.99 -12.71 2.56
CA ARG A 51 13.15 -12.66 3.74
C ARG A 51 12.10 -13.78 3.77
N VAL A 52 11.39 -13.99 2.65
CA VAL A 52 10.40 -15.06 2.52
C VAL A 52 11.04 -16.45 2.67
N SER A 53 12.25 -16.63 2.15
CA SER A 53 12.99 -17.88 2.32
C SER A 53 13.33 -18.17 3.78
N GLU A 54 13.72 -17.16 4.54
CA GLU A 54 13.97 -17.27 5.98
C GLU A 54 12.68 -17.63 6.75
N LEU A 55 11.60 -16.93 6.48
CA LEU A 55 10.30 -17.17 7.13
C LEU A 55 9.71 -18.53 6.77
N ALA A 56 9.93 -19.01 5.54
CA ALA A 56 9.45 -20.31 5.09
C ALA A 56 10.10 -21.49 5.83
N THR A 57 11.22 -21.30 6.52
CA THR A 57 11.86 -22.36 7.35
C THR A 57 11.03 -22.73 8.57
N VAL A 58 10.18 -21.81 9.03
CA VAL A 58 9.35 -21.97 10.24
C VAL A 58 7.85 -22.13 9.91
N SER A 59 7.49 -22.10 8.63
CA SER A 59 6.10 -22.26 8.16
C SER A 59 5.82 -23.70 7.69
N LYS A 60 4.62 -24.21 7.97
CA LYS A 60 4.16 -25.52 7.44
C LYS A 60 3.99 -25.52 5.92
N ARG A 61 3.61 -24.38 5.36
CA ARG A 61 3.43 -24.17 3.95
C ARG A 61 4.42 -23.12 3.46
N LYS A 62 5.27 -23.50 2.55
CA LYS A 62 6.13 -22.51 1.87
C LYS A 62 5.25 -21.66 0.94
N PRO A 63 5.18 -20.34 1.14
CA PRO A 63 4.44 -19.47 0.23
C PRO A 63 5.11 -19.41 -1.13
N ASN A 64 4.31 -19.27 -2.18
CA ASN A 64 4.84 -18.87 -3.47
C ASN A 64 5.09 -17.36 -3.43
N LEU A 65 6.28 -16.95 -3.84
CA LEU A 65 6.61 -15.55 -4.10
C LEU A 65 6.67 -15.35 -5.61
N ILE A 66 5.79 -14.51 -6.14
CA ILE A 66 5.62 -14.31 -7.57
C ILE A 66 5.77 -12.83 -7.89
N TRP A 67 6.66 -12.51 -8.82
CA TRP A 67 6.79 -11.16 -9.35
C TRP A 67 5.90 -10.96 -10.56
N ILE A 68 5.01 -9.98 -10.49
CA ILE A 68 4.16 -9.53 -11.60
C ILE A 68 4.63 -8.15 -12.01
N LYS A 69 4.95 -8.00 -13.31
CA LYS A 69 5.54 -6.78 -13.89
C LYS A 69 4.66 -6.25 -15.01
N ASP A 70 4.55 -4.93 -15.04
CA ASP A 70 4.10 -4.16 -16.20
C ASP A 70 2.77 -4.63 -16.81
N ILE A 71 1.86 -5.14 -15.98
CA ILE A 71 0.50 -5.43 -16.41
C ILE A 71 -0.27 -4.10 -16.46
N ASP A 72 -0.77 -3.76 -17.62
CA ASP A 72 -1.53 -2.55 -17.84
C ASP A 72 -2.85 -2.55 -17.04
N GLY A 73 -2.99 -1.53 -16.20
CA GLY A 73 -4.15 -1.34 -15.33
C GLY A 73 -4.10 -2.14 -14.02
N ILE A 74 -4.38 -1.42 -12.91
CA ILE A 74 -4.36 -1.97 -11.54
C ILE A 74 -5.29 -3.17 -11.41
N PHE A 75 -6.50 -3.09 -11.98
CA PHE A 75 -7.48 -4.17 -11.96
C PHE A 75 -6.96 -5.43 -12.65
N ASN A 76 -6.46 -5.29 -13.86
CA ASN A 76 -5.91 -6.41 -14.63
C ASN A 76 -4.72 -7.06 -13.92
N ALA A 77 -3.85 -6.25 -13.32
CA ALA A 77 -2.70 -6.74 -12.57
C ALA A 77 -3.12 -7.58 -11.36
N HIS A 78 -4.12 -7.14 -10.60
CA HIS A 78 -4.63 -7.88 -9.44
C HIS A 78 -5.38 -9.15 -9.85
N GLN A 79 -6.18 -9.13 -10.92
CA GLN A 79 -6.80 -10.34 -11.45
C GLN A 79 -5.75 -11.34 -11.95
N HIS A 80 -4.74 -10.87 -12.66
CA HIS A 80 -3.62 -11.71 -13.08
C HIS A 80 -2.92 -12.34 -11.87
N ALA A 81 -2.68 -11.55 -10.81
CA ALA A 81 -2.11 -12.01 -9.54
C ALA A 81 -2.95 -13.13 -8.91
N SER A 82 -4.27 -12.92 -8.78
CA SER A 82 -5.17 -13.88 -8.16
C SER A 82 -5.23 -15.23 -8.90
N ASN A 83 -5.00 -15.23 -10.21
CA ASN A 83 -4.94 -16.46 -11.02
C ASN A 83 -3.60 -17.22 -10.90
N ARG A 84 -2.58 -16.60 -10.29
CA ARG A 84 -1.25 -17.20 -10.12
C ARG A 84 -1.03 -17.79 -8.72
N VAL A 85 -1.89 -17.46 -7.76
CA VAL A 85 -1.80 -17.94 -6.38
C VAL A 85 -2.67 -19.16 -6.13
N THR A 86 -2.32 -19.91 -5.10
CA THR A 86 -3.02 -21.15 -4.70
C THR A 86 -3.66 -21.05 -3.32
N SER A 87 -3.28 -20.05 -2.51
CA SER A 87 -3.89 -19.79 -1.21
C SER A 87 -5.24 -19.07 -1.34
N ASN A 88 -6.11 -19.21 -0.33
CA ASN A 88 -7.43 -18.58 -0.29
C ASN A 88 -7.38 -17.06 -0.11
N MET A 89 -6.26 -16.55 0.42
CA MET A 89 -5.88 -15.15 0.42
C MET A 89 -4.46 -15.00 -0.12
N PHE A 90 -4.09 -13.81 -0.55
CA PHE A 90 -2.73 -13.53 -1.01
C PHE A 90 -2.29 -12.11 -0.66
N TRP A 91 -1.02 -11.99 -0.37
CA TRP A 91 -0.37 -10.72 -0.14
C TRP A 91 -0.04 -10.02 -1.46
N VAL A 92 -0.19 -8.71 -1.48
CA VAL A 92 0.35 -7.84 -2.53
C VAL A 92 1.31 -6.85 -1.88
N VAL A 93 2.53 -6.86 -2.37
CA VAL A 93 3.61 -5.93 -2.00
C VAL A 93 3.90 -5.07 -3.22
N ASP A 94 3.71 -3.77 -3.10
CA ASP A 94 3.94 -2.82 -4.19
C ASP A 94 5.45 -2.65 -4.46
N GLY A 95 5.83 -2.42 -5.71
CA GLY A 95 7.23 -2.35 -6.15
C GLY A 95 8.04 -1.21 -5.55
N ASP A 96 7.39 -0.19 -4.99
CA ASP A 96 8.01 0.91 -4.25
C ASP A 96 7.99 0.73 -2.72
N ALA A 97 7.47 -0.40 -2.24
CA ALA A 97 7.41 -0.72 -0.82
C ALA A 97 8.70 -1.38 -0.33
N ASP A 98 9.35 -0.75 0.63
CA ASP A 98 10.49 -1.27 1.37
C ASP A 98 9.97 -1.97 2.63
N VAL A 99 9.74 -3.28 2.55
CA VAL A 99 9.16 -4.07 3.64
C VAL A 99 10.12 -4.11 4.83
N LEU A 100 9.59 -3.85 6.02
CA LEU A 100 10.38 -3.88 7.27
C LEU A 100 10.79 -5.30 7.63
N ASP A 101 11.97 -5.45 8.21
CA ASP A 101 12.47 -6.74 8.70
C ASP A 101 11.60 -7.32 9.84
N SER A 102 10.89 -6.45 10.55
CA SER A 102 9.91 -6.85 11.59
C SER A 102 8.60 -7.39 11.03
N PHE A 103 8.30 -7.16 9.75
CA PHE A 103 7.06 -7.65 9.12
C PHE A 103 7.25 -9.09 8.63
N ASP A 104 6.46 -10.01 9.14
CA ASP A 104 6.70 -11.45 8.98
C ASP A 104 5.67 -12.20 8.13
N PHE A 105 4.68 -11.51 7.55
CA PHE A 105 3.59 -12.11 6.75
C PHE A 105 2.82 -13.23 7.46
N SER A 106 2.87 -13.27 8.80
CA SER A 106 2.25 -14.34 9.62
C SER A 106 0.80 -14.07 9.98
N TYR A 107 0.26 -12.90 9.59
CA TYR A 107 -1.10 -12.53 9.92
C TYR A 107 -2.10 -13.53 9.35
N MET A 108 -3.00 -14.01 10.21
CA MET A 108 -4.14 -14.83 9.83
C MET A 108 -5.41 -14.07 10.18
N PRO A 109 -6.29 -13.81 9.21
CA PRO A 109 -7.57 -13.18 9.48
C PRO A 109 -8.45 -14.07 10.35
N ASP A 110 -9.35 -13.46 11.10
CA ASP A 110 -10.47 -14.13 11.70
C ASP A 110 -11.37 -14.72 10.60
N VAL A 111 -12.09 -15.79 10.88
CA VAL A 111 -13.01 -16.45 9.94
C VAL A 111 -14.05 -15.47 9.34
N TYR A 112 -14.43 -14.44 10.09
CA TYR A 112 -15.35 -13.39 9.62
C TYR A 112 -14.68 -12.33 8.73
N ASP A 113 -13.37 -12.32 8.65
CA ASP A 113 -12.56 -11.36 7.89
C ASP A 113 -11.88 -12.00 6.66
N GLU A 114 -12.13 -13.27 6.36
CA GLU A 114 -11.55 -13.98 5.21
C GLU A 114 -12.00 -13.40 3.85
N GLU A 115 -13.14 -12.71 3.82
CA GLU A 115 -13.66 -12.01 2.63
C GLU A 115 -13.44 -10.51 2.70
N VAL A 116 -12.51 -10.04 3.53
CA VAL A 116 -12.21 -8.63 3.73
C VAL A 116 -10.81 -8.31 3.20
N VAL A 117 -10.67 -7.21 2.48
CA VAL A 117 -9.36 -6.69 2.10
C VAL A 117 -8.72 -6.04 3.32
N HIS A 118 -7.47 -6.43 3.63
CA HIS A 118 -6.69 -5.85 4.72
C HIS A 118 -5.59 -4.97 4.16
N VAL A 119 -5.40 -3.80 4.77
CA VAL A 119 -4.40 -2.82 4.36
C VAL A 119 -3.56 -2.44 5.58
N TRP A 120 -2.24 -2.61 5.49
CA TRP A 120 -1.29 -2.23 6.53
C TRP A 120 -0.82 -0.79 6.38
N ASN A 121 -0.43 -0.19 7.50
CA ASN A 121 0.19 1.13 7.48
C ASN A 121 1.56 1.07 6.79
N SER A 122 1.83 2.15 6.06
CA SER A 122 3.14 2.47 5.48
C SER A 122 3.58 3.84 5.96
N MET A 123 4.88 4.08 6.01
CA MET A 123 5.43 5.40 6.27
C MET A 123 6.00 6.02 4.99
N ASN A 124 5.59 7.23 4.70
CA ASN A 124 6.17 8.04 3.63
C ASN A 124 7.42 8.76 4.15
N LEU A 125 8.58 8.43 3.60
CA LEU A 125 9.85 9.00 4.04
C LEU A 125 10.05 10.47 3.63
N ILE A 126 9.27 10.98 2.69
CA ILE A 126 9.35 12.39 2.29
C ILE A 126 8.83 13.31 3.41
N ASN A 127 7.73 12.92 4.07
CA ASN A 127 7.01 13.78 5.00
C ASN A 127 6.69 13.13 6.34
N GLY A 128 7.09 11.87 6.57
CA GLY A 128 6.87 11.14 7.81
C GLY A 128 5.41 10.72 8.07
N LEU A 129 4.51 10.90 7.11
CA LEU A 129 3.14 10.46 7.26
C LEU A 129 3.06 8.93 7.30
N GLU A 130 2.32 8.43 8.28
CA GLU A 130 2.02 7.01 8.46
C GLU A 130 0.52 6.78 8.33
N TYR A 131 0.12 6.08 7.29
CA TYR A 131 -1.27 5.66 7.04
C TYR A 131 -1.32 4.50 6.02
N GLY A 132 -2.53 3.99 5.76
CA GLY A 132 -2.74 2.91 4.80
C GLY A 132 -2.54 3.36 3.35
N TYR A 133 -1.30 3.39 2.87
CA TYR A 133 -0.99 3.71 1.46
C TYR A 133 -1.24 2.54 0.51
N GLY A 134 -1.41 1.34 1.07
CA GLY A 134 -1.57 0.14 0.28
C GLY A 134 -0.26 -0.48 -0.21
N GLY A 135 0.88 -0.15 0.36
CA GLY A 135 2.17 -0.77 0.03
C GLY A 135 2.22 -2.27 0.35
N VAL A 136 1.52 -2.69 1.41
CA VAL A 136 1.29 -4.10 1.75
C VAL A 136 -0.19 -4.33 2.05
N LYS A 137 -0.80 -5.25 1.32
CA LYS A 137 -2.22 -5.60 1.41
C LYS A 137 -2.41 -7.10 1.39
N LEU A 138 -3.52 -7.57 1.96
CA LEU A 138 -3.96 -8.95 1.89
C LEU A 138 -5.35 -9.02 1.25
N PHE A 139 -5.48 -9.75 0.17
CA PHE A 139 -6.69 -9.86 -0.63
C PHE A 139 -7.31 -11.25 -0.56
N PRO A 140 -8.65 -11.35 -0.50
CA PRO A 140 -9.36 -12.61 -0.73
C PRO A 140 -9.20 -13.04 -2.20
N THR A 141 -8.64 -14.22 -2.44
CA THR A 141 -8.29 -14.68 -3.79
C THR A 141 -9.49 -14.80 -4.69
N GLN A 142 -10.56 -15.45 -4.22
CA GLN A 142 -11.75 -15.68 -5.04
C GLN A 142 -12.49 -14.37 -5.35
N MET A 143 -12.56 -13.45 -4.41
CA MET A 143 -13.19 -12.14 -4.61
C MET A 143 -12.48 -11.35 -5.73
N VAL A 144 -11.15 -11.39 -5.77
CA VAL A 144 -10.37 -10.72 -6.83
C VAL A 144 -10.60 -11.42 -8.19
N ARG A 145 -10.65 -12.76 -8.21
CA ARG A 145 -10.93 -13.53 -9.45
C ARG A 145 -12.28 -13.20 -10.05
N ASP A 146 -13.29 -13.07 -9.20
CA ASP A 146 -14.69 -12.87 -9.62
C ASP A 146 -15.03 -11.39 -9.84
N ALA A 147 -14.13 -10.46 -9.52
CA ALA A 147 -14.38 -9.04 -9.69
C ALA A 147 -14.60 -8.69 -11.18
N THR A 148 -15.71 -8.01 -11.46
CA THR A 148 -16.10 -7.62 -12.83
C THR A 148 -16.04 -6.11 -13.03
N THR A 149 -16.09 -5.36 -11.94
CA THR A 149 -16.07 -3.89 -11.93
C THR A 149 -15.11 -3.38 -10.87
N TRP A 150 -14.59 -2.20 -11.09
CA TRP A 150 -13.72 -1.48 -10.18
C TRP A 150 -14.02 0.02 -10.24
N GLY A 151 -13.85 0.71 -9.11
CA GLY A 151 -14.00 2.16 -9.03
C GLY A 151 -12.68 2.89 -9.31
N LEU A 152 -12.59 4.14 -8.90
CA LEU A 152 -11.36 4.95 -8.96
C LEU A 152 -10.22 4.36 -8.12
N ASP A 153 -10.57 3.64 -7.07
CA ASP A 153 -9.65 2.89 -6.21
C ASP A 153 -10.01 1.41 -6.23
N PHE A 154 -9.05 0.55 -6.58
CA PHE A 154 -9.27 -0.88 -6.67
C PHE A 154 -9.69 -1.49 -5.34
N THR A 155 -9.04 -1.10 -4.25
CA THR A 155 -9.26 -1.66 -2.92
C THR A 155 -10.67 -1.35 -2.42
N THR A 156 -11.11 -0.11 -2.54
CA THR A 156 -12.45 0.32 -2.12
C THR A 156 -13.54 -0.08 -3.10
N GLY A 157 -13.21 -0.25 -4.37
CA GLY A 157 -14.11 -0.73 -5.42
C GLY A 157 -14.39 -2.23 -5.34
N LEU A 158 -13.42 -3.02 -4.87
CA LEU A 158 -13.51 -4.46 -4.74
C LEU A 158 -14.45 -4.88 -3.60
N SER A 159 -14.37 -4.20 -2.47
CA SER A 159 -15.13 -4.52 -1.27
C SER A 159 -15.60 -3.24 -0.57
N SER A 160 -16.86 -3.21 -0.18
CA SER A 160 -17.41 -2.17 0.71
C SER A 160 -16.83 -2.26 2.14
N ARG A 161 -16.16 -3.37 2.45
CA ARG A 161 -15.51 -3.63 3.74
C ARG A 161 -14.02 -3.83 3.51
N PHE A 162 -13.22 -2.99 4.14
CA PHE A 162 -11.79 -3.23 4.27
C PHE A 162 -11.37 -3.04 5.72
N LYS A 163 -10.29 -3.68 6.12
CA LYS A 163 -9.74 -3.61 7.47
C LYS A 163 -8.38 -2.92 7.43
N ALA A 164 -8.32 -1.75 8.06
CA ALA A 164 -7.05 -1.08 8.29
C ALA A 164 -6.32 -1.76 9.46
N ILE A 165 -5.08 -2.18 9.22
CA ILE A 165 -4.21 -2.77 10.24
C ILE A 165 -3.17 -1.71 10.64
N PRO A 166 -3.17 -1.24 11.89
CA PRO A 166 -2.32 -0.14 12.33
C PRO A 166 -0.83 -0.52 12.51
N GLU A 167 -0.45 -1.73 12.13
CA GLU A 167 0.94 -2.18 12.15
C GLU A 167 1.69 -1.58 10.96
N LEU A 168 2.87 -1.01 11.22
CA LEU A 168 3.75 -0.53 10.16
C LEU A 168 4.39 -1.71 9.43
N SER A 169 4.16 -1.80 8.13
CA SER A 169 4.64 -2.90 7.28
C SER A 169 5.84 -2.54 6.42
N CYS A 170 5.91 -1.31 5.97
CA CYS A 170 6.90 -0.87 4.99
C CYS A 170 7.13 0.64 5.03
N TYR A 171 8.25 1.06 4.45
CA TYR A 171 8.44 2.43 3.98
C TYR A 171 8.07 2.51 2.51
N THR A 172 7.28 3.52 2.14
CA THR A 172 6.99 3.79 0.74
C THR A 172 8.03 4.75 0.18
N ARG A 173 8.81 4.27 -0.79
CA ARG A 173 9.91 5.00 -1.41
C ARG A 173 9.42 5.79 -2.62
N PHE A 174 8.63 6.83 -2.40
CA PHE A 174 8.21 7.73 -3.47
C PHE A 174 9.36 8.61 -4.00
N ASN A 175 10.44 8.74 -3.26
CA ASN A 175 11.57 9.61 -3.52
C ASN A 175 12.81 8.86 -4.06
N THR A 176 12.61 7.99 -5.03
CA THR A 176 13.71 7.27 -5.70
C THR A 176 14.43 8.12 -6.73
N ASP A 177 13.78 9.12 -7.29
CA ASP A 177 14.30 10.16 -8.18
C ASP A 177 13.41 11.39 -8.13
N ALA A 178 13.85 12.48 -8.76
CA ALA A 178 13.16 13.77 -8.76
C ALA A 178 11.74 13.68 -9.33
N TYR A 179 11.56 12.99 -10.46
CA TYR A 179 10.26 12.81 -11.07
C TYR A 179 9.32 11.97 -10.21
N SER A 180 9.80 10.88 -9.62
CA SER A 180 8.98 10.02 -8.75
C SER A 180 8.50 10.76 -7.52
N ALA A 181 9.36 11.58 -6.90
CA ALA A 181 8.99 12.42 -5.76
C ALA A 181 7.93 13.47 -6.14
N TRP A 182 8.17 14.18 -7.25
CA TRP A 182 7.22 15.16 -7.78
C TRP A 182 5.87 14.52 -8.12
N ARG A 183 5.89 13.42 -8.87
CA ARG A 183 4.68 12.72 -9.31
C ARG A 183 3.81 12.26 -8.14
N SER A 184 4.44 11.66 -7.13
CA SER A 184 3.72 11.16 -5.95
C SER A 184 3.09 12.30 -5.16
N ALA A 185 3.83 13.38 -4.95
CA ALA A 185 3.32 14.59 -4.31
C ALA A 185 2.18 15.22 -5.12
N PHE A 186 2.37 15.40 -6.42
CA PHE A 186 1.36 16.01 -7.31
C PHE A 186 0.04 15.23 -7.26
N ARG A 187 0.08 13.92 -7.50
CA ARG A 187 -1.11 13.07 -7.51
C ARG A 187 -1.86 13.08 -6.19
N GLU A 188 -1.14 12.96 -5.09
CA GLU A 188 -1.76 12.95 -3.76
C GLU A 188 -2.30 14.32 -3.39
N CYS A 189 -1.55 15.38 -3.61
CA CYS A 189 -1.96 16.72 -3.24
C CYS A 189 -3.12 17.27 -4.07
N VAL A 190 -3.29 16.85 -5.33
CA VAL A 190 -4.52 17.15 -6.08
C VAL A 190 -5.73 16.59 -5.35
N LYS A 191 -5.70 15.32 -4.96
CA LYS A 191 -6.80 14.68 -4.21
C LYS A 191 -7.06 15.37 -2.87
N LEU A 192 -6.01 15.65 -2.10
CA LEU A 192 -6.11 16.31 -0.81
C LEU A 192 -6.66 17.73 -0.92
N SER A 193 -6.30 18.46 -1.96
CA SER A 193 -6.75 19.84 -2.20
C SER A 193 -8.24 19.95 -2.57
N LEU A 194 -8.86 18.86 -2.99
CA LEU A 194 -10.29 18.81 -3.32
C LEU A 194 -11.16 18.50 -2.10
N ASN A 195 -10.55 18.14 -0.97
CA ASN A 195 -11.23 17.82 0.26
C ASN A 195 -11.14 18.96 1.28
N ASP A 196 -12.21 19.17 2.06
CA ASP A 196 -12.26 20.23 3.05
C ASP A 196 -12.08 19.75 4.50
N ASP A 197 -11.92 18.45 4.72
CA ASP A 197 -11.73 17.88 6.05
C ASP A 197 -10.35 18.19 6.64
N ILE A 198 -10.28 18.15 7.98
CA ILE A 198 -9.07 18.48 8.73
C ILE A 198 -7.92 17.54 8.38
N GLU A 199 -8.18 16.24 8.28
CA GLU A 199 -7.16 15.23 8.00
C GLU A 199 -6.50 15.46 6.63
N SER A 200 -7.29 15.78 5.60
CA SER A 200 -6.77 16.12 4.27
C SER A 200 -5.89 17.38 4.29
N LYS A 201 -6.27 18.39 5.09
CA LYS A 201 -5.48 19.63 5.24
C LYS A 201 -4.16 19.37 5.97
N GLU A 202 -4.16 18.57 7.03
CA GLU A 202 -2.95 18.18 7.74
C GLU A 202 -1.99 17.38 6.86
N ARG A 203 -2.50 16.44 6.07
CA ARG A 203 -1.70 15.68 5.10
C ARG A 203 -1.13 16.56 4.00
N LEU A 204 -1.92 17.50 3.47
CA LEU A 204 -1.47 18.47 2.48
C LEU A 204 -0.34 19.34 3.03
N ASP A 205 -0.49 19.83 4.26
CA ASP A 205 0.55 20.61 4.94
C ASP A 205 1.87 19.81 5.07
N ALA A 206 1.79 18.54 5.41
CA ALA A 206 2.96 17.66 5.50
C ALA A 206 3.68 17.49 4.14
N TRP A 207 2.96 17.46 3.02
CA TRP A 207 3.56 17.45 1.69
C TRP A 207 4.19 18.81 1.30
N LEU A 208 3.58 19.91 1.71
CA LEU A 208 4.10 21.27 1.48
C LEU A 208 5.32 21.59 2.34
N ASN A 209 5.48 20.88 3.46
CA ASN A 209 6.58 21.02 4.42
C ASN A 209 7.29 19.67 4.63
N PRO A 210 7.95 19.13 3.60
CA PRO A 210 8.59 17.82 3.67
C PRO A 210 9.73 17.80 4.70
N ASN A 211 10.13 16.58 5.09
CA ASN A 211 11.25 16.36 5.98
C ASN A 211 12.53 17.00 5.40
N PRO A 212 13.25 17.86 6.17
CA PRO A 212 14.45 18.53 5.69
C PRO A 212 15.56 17.59 5.19
N ASP A 213 15.60 16.38 5.69
CA ASP A 213 16.63 15.38 5.35
C ASP A 213 16.17 14.39 4.26
N ALA A 214 14.94 14.53 3.74
CA ALA A 214 14.43 13.64 2.72
C ALA A 214 15.09 13.89 1.36
N ASP A 215 15.49 12.82 0.69
CA ASP A 215 15.95 12.88 -0.70
C ASP A 215 14.83 13.42 -1.61
N PHE A 216 15.18 14.27 -2.56
CA PHE A 216 14.25 14.88 -3.51
C PHE A 216 13.06 15.65 -2.87
N LYS A 217 13.26 16.17 -1.67
CA LYS A 217 12.24 16.94 -0.94
C LYS A 217 11.75 18.17 -1.71
N ASP A 218 12.67 18.85 -2.42
CA ASP A 218 12.34 20.07 -3.15
C ASP A 218 11.47 19.75 -4.37
N ASP A 219 11.71 18.62 -5.03
CA ASP A 219 10.87 18.11 -6.11
C ASP A 219 9.49 17.71 -5.61
N ALA A 220 9.41 17.05 -4.46
CA ALA A 220 8.14 16.68 -3.82
C ALA A 220 7.35 17.94 -3.43
N LYS A 221 8.01 18.94 -2.85
CA LYS A 221 7.39 20.22 -2.50
C LYS A 221 6.87 20.95 -3.73
N ALA A 222 7.66 21.02 -4.80
CA ALA A 222 7.24 21.61 -6.07
C ALA A 222 5.99 20.91 -6.63
N GLY A 223 5.97 19.57 -6.59
CA GLY A 223 4.81 18.77 -6.99
C GLY A 223 3.56 19.08 -6.16
N ALA A 224 3.72 19.23 -4.85
CA ALA A 224 2.61 19.59 -3.97
C ALA A 224 2.07 21.01 -4.24
N GLU A 225 2.94 21.99 -4.42
CA GLU A 225 2.56 23.37 -4.72
C GLU A 225 1.84 23.49 -6.08
N GLN A 226 2.36 22.82 -7.10
CA GLN A 226 1.75 22.77 -8.44
C GLN A 226 0.40 22.04 -8.41
N ALA A 227 0.27 20.99 -7.60
CA ALA A 227 -0.98 20.26 -7.39
C ALA A 227 -2.08 21.14 -6.79
N VAL A 228 -1.74 21.97 -5.80
CA VAL A 228 -2.69 22.90 -5.17
C VAL A 228 -3.21 23.90 -6.22
N ALA A 229 -2.33 24.46 -7.05
CA ALA A 229 -2.71 25.37 -8.11
C ALA A 229 -3.61 24.67 -9.16
N PHE A 230 -3.18 23.49 -9.62
CA PHE A 230 -3.93 22.69 -10.59
C PHE A 230 -5.33 22.30 -10.09
N ALA A 231 -5.45 21.85 -8.86
CA ALA A 231 -6.72 21.48 -8.26
C ALA A 231 -7.66 22.70 -8.13
N LYS A 232 -7.12 23.85 -7.75
CA LYS A 232 -7.88 25.11 -7.65
C LYS A 232 -8.45 25.56 -8.99
N GLU A 233 -7.64 25.47 -10.05
CA GLU A 233 -8.04 25.86 -11.40
C GLU A 233 -9.07 24.91 -12.01
N ASN A 234 -9.00 23.62 -11.66
CA ASN A 234 -9.79 22.57 -12.30
C ASN A 234 -10.82 21.90 -11.38
N LYS A 235 -11.15 22.49 -10.22
CA LYS A 235 -12.05 21.89 -9.22
C LYS A 235 -13.41 21.45 -9.77
N ASP A 236 -13.91 22.12 -10.79
CA ASP A 236 -15.21 21.85 -11.40
C ASP A 236 -15.09 21.05 -12.71
N ASN A 237 -13.88 20.57 -13.04
CA ASN A 237 -13.60 19.83 -14.28
C ASN A 237 -13.07 18.42 -13.97
N ALA A 238 -14.00 17.49 -13.72
CA ALA A 238 -13.67 16.11 -13.37
C ALA A 238 -12.84 15.39 -14.44
N GLU A 239 -13.06 15.68 -15.72
CA GLU A 239 -12.32 15.06 -16.82
C GLU A 239 -10.84 15.45 -16.79
N VAL A 240 -10.54 16.73 -16.56
CA VAL A 240 -9.16 17.22 -16.44
C VAL A 240 -8.49 16.66 -15.20
N LEU A 241 -9.21 16.58 -14.07
CA LEU A 241 -8.68 16.03 -12.82
C LEU A 241 -8.29 14.55 -12.94
N LEU A 242 -8.96 13.76 -13.79
CA LEU A 242 -8.63 12.35 -14.02
C LEU A 242 -7.24 12.14 -14.66
N ASN A 243 -6.65 13.18 -15.26
CA ASN A 243 -5.30 13.10 -15.83
C ASN A 243 -4.21 12.77 -14.81
N ILE A 244 -4.46 12.93 -13.51
CA ILE A 244 -3.52 12.49 -12.46
C ILE A 244 -3.29 10.97 -12.46
N ASN A 245 -4.14 10.20 -13.14
CA ASN A 245 -3.99 8.75 -13.32
C ASN A 245 -3.34 8.38 -14.66
N ASN A 246 -3.06 9.35 -15.52
CA ASN A 246 -2.37 9.16 -16.79
C ASN A 246 -0.88 9.48 -16.64
N PHE A 247 -0.03 8.44 -16.62
CA PHE A 247 1.40 8.62 -16.38
C PHE A 247 2.13 9.33 -17.52
N ASP A 248 1.67 9.19 -18.77
CA ASP A 248 2.24 9.95 -19.89
C ASP A 248 1.93 11.44 -19.76
N TRP A 249 0.70 11.78 -19.39
CA TRP A 249 0.33 13.16 -19.11
C TRP A 249 1.14 13.74 -17.94
N LEU A 250 1.30 12.99 -16.86
CA LEU A 250 2.10 13.43 -15.70
C LEU A 250 3.56 13.69 -16.07
N LYS A 251 4.13 12.87 -16.95
CA LYS A 251 5.50 13.07 -17.43
C LYS A 251 5.64 14.36 -18.23
N ILE A 252 4.69 14.63 -19.13
CA ILE A 252 4.65 15.87 -19.91
C ILE A 252 4.47 17.07 -18.98
N GLN A 253 3.57 16.99 -18.02
CA GLN A 253 3.34 18.07 -17.04
C GLN A 253 4.62 18.37 -16.24
N TYR A 254 5.31 17.35 -15.77
CA TYR A 254 6.58 17.51 -15.05
C TYR A 254 7.63 18.22 -15.89
N GLU A 255 7.79 17.83 -17.15
CA GLU A 255 8.75 18.41 -18.07
C GLU A 255 8.44 19.88 -18.41
N GLN A 256 7.16 20.26 -18.48
CA GLN A 256 6.74 21.63 -18.72
C GLN A 256 6.96 22.56 -17.51
N ASP A 257 6.71 22.06 -16.31
CA ASP A 257 6.69 22.87 -15.10
C ASP A 257 8.06 22.95 -14.41
N ASN A 258 9.02 22.08 -14.78
CA ASN A 258 10.32 21.96 -14.12
C ASN A 258 11.53 22.11 -15.07
N THR A 259 11.32 22.66 -16.26
CA THR A 259 12.36 23.12 -17.19
C THR A 259 12.44 24.66 -17.19
#